data_0f91c876cec4519b0a7870c4ebfdc15a
#
_entry.id   0f91c876cec4519b0a7870c4ebfdc15a
#
_cell.length_a   1.000
_cell.length_b   1.000
_cell.length_c   1.000
_cell.angle_alpha   90.00
_cell.angle_beta   90.00
_cell.angle_gamma   90.00
#
_symmetry.space_group_name_H-M   'P 1'
#
loop_
_entity.id
_entity.type
_entity.pdbx_description
1 polymer ?
#
loop_
_entity_poly.entity_id
_entity_poly.type
_entity_poly.pdbx_seq_one_letter_code
_entity_poly.pdbx_strand_id
1 'polypeptide(L)'
;MNASAHTSRLGKRLMRRIFKLASLLVALLVVAAIAYGGKGYWDALSDAPQLRQRADDLIAQGLGGDSLGADHLAMLLKVEDPNFVDHAGVDFSTPGAGATTITQSASKRLAFEKFQPGVGKIRQTGYAMGLESRLSKDQILALWLDTLEMGEGPEGWVTGFHKASSAIYGRPPAELNSTEFARLVAVLISPATFKLRDNDPALDERVRRIERLAAGACVPKGHGDVWLEGCRQPSDS
;
A
#
# COMPACT_ATOMS: atom_id res chain seq x y z
N MET A 1 42.15 -42.93 -30.09
CA MET A 1 41.13 -41.83 -30.28
C MET A 1 39.87 -41.96 -29.38
N ASN A 2 39.97 -42.32 -28.07
CA ASN A 2 38.75 -42.53 -27.22
C ASN A 2 38.64 -41.65 -25.96
N ALA A 3 39.58 -40.73 -25.71
CA ALA A 3 39.57 -39.92 -24.48
C ALA A 3 38.59 -38.70 -24.54
N SER A 4 38.38 -38.10 -25.71
CA SER A 4 37.55 -36.89 -25.87
C SER A 4 36.02 -37.15 -25.75
N ALA A 5 35.56 -38.36 -26.07
CA ALA A 5 34.18 -38.74 -25.97
C ALA A 5 33.73 -39.03 -24.52
N HIS A 6 34.66 -39.46 -23.66
CA HIS A 6 34.35 -39.76 -22.26
C HIS A 6 34.22 -38.51 -21.41
N THR A 7 35.04 -37.49 -21.64
CA THR A 7 34.99 -36.19 -20.94
C THR A 7 33.71 -35.42 -21.27
N SER A 8 33.21 -35.48 -22.50
CA SER A 8 31.97 -34.83 -22.91
C SER A 8 30.72 -35.45 -22.26
N ARG A 9 30.70 -36.74 -22.03
CA ARG A 9 29.60 -37.46 -21.35
C ARG A 9 29.56 -37.19 -19.85
N LEU A 10 30.73 -37.08 -19.22
CA LEU A 10 30.85 -36.75 -17.79
C LEU A 10 30.38 -35.31 -17.50
N GLY A 11 30.77 -34.35 -18.35
CA GLY A 11 30.33 -32.98 -18.28
C GLY A 11 28.81 -32.84 -18.42
N LYS A 12 28.19 -33.54 -19.38
CA LYS A 12 26.73 -33.54 -19.58
C LYS A 12 25.97 -34.14 -18.39
N ARG A 13 26.50 -35.18 -17.76
CA ARG A 13 25.90 -35.79 -16.55
C ARG A 13 26.01 -34.87 -15.36
N LEU A 14 27.12 -34.19 -15.16
CA LEU A 14 27.33 -33.21 -14.09
C LEU A 14 26.40 -32.02 -14.26
N MET A 15 26.32 -31.44 -15.45
CA MET A 15 25.43 -30.32 -15.76
C MET A 15 23.96 -30.68 -15.53
N ARG A 16 23.53 -31.88 -15.92
CA ARG A 16 22.17 -32.37 -15.67
C ARG A 16 21.88 -32.55 -14.17
N ARG A 17 22.86 -32.94 -13.35
CA ARG A 17 22.72 -33.02 -11.88
C ARG A 17 22.60 -31.64 -11.27
N ILE A 18 23.44 -30.69 -11.67
CA ILE A 18 23.40 -29.29 -11.21
C ILE A 18 22.03 -28.68 -11.56
N PHE A 19 21.55 -28.87 -12.78
CA PHE A 19 20.23 -28.36 -13.20
C PHE A 19 19.07 -28.94 -12.36
N LYS A 20 19.13 -30.28 -12.09
CA LYS A 20 18.13 -30.93 -11.23
C LYS A 20 18.16 -30.40 -9.80
N LEU A 21 19.34 -30.20 -9.23
CA LEU A 21 19.47 -29.63 -7.88
C LEU A 21 18.98 -28.17 -7.82
N ALA A 22 19.34 -27.37 -8.82
CA ALA A 22 18.86 -26.01 -8.94
C ALA A 22 17.32 -25.95 -9.07
N SER A 23 16.73 -26.82 -9.91
CA SER A 23 15.28 -26.91 -10.07
C SER A 23 14.58 -27.33 -8.76
N LEU A 24 15.18 -28.29 -8.03
CA LEU A 24 14.65 -28.72 -6.73
C LEU A 24 14.71 -27.58 -5.70
N LEU A 25 15.83 -26.84 -5.65
CA LEU A 25 15.96 -25.68 -4.77
C LEU A 25 14.93 -24.61 -5.07
N VAL A 26 14.73 -24.28 -6.34
CA VAL A 26 13.68 -23.33 -6.75
C VAL A 26 12.29 -23.81 -6.33
N ALA A 27 11.98 -25.10 -6.54
CA ALA A 27 10.72 -25.67 -6.12
C ALA A 27 10.50 -25.57 -4.60
N LEU A 28 11.55 -25.86 -3.81
CA LEU A 28 11.48 -25.71 -2.34
C LEU A 28 11.29 -24.26 -1.91
N LEU A 29 11.94 -23.29 -2.57
CA LEU A 29 11.75 -21.86 -2.28
C LEU A 29 10.32 -21.42 -2.62
N VAL A 30 9.74 -21.89 -3.72
CA VAL A 30 8.35 -21.60 -4.10
C VAL A 30 7.38 -22.17 -3.06
N VAL A 31 7.56 -23.42 -2.64
CA VAL A 31 6.73 -24.03 -1.59
C VAL A 31 6.86 -23.27 -0.27
N ALA A 32 8.06 -22.88 0.13
CA ALA A 32 8.28 -22.07 1.33
C ALA A 32 7.60 -20.70 1.23
N ALA A 33 7.65 -20.04 0.06
CA ALA A 33 6.97 -18.77 -0.17
C ALA A 33 5.44 -18.92 -0.08
N ILE A 34 4.88 -19.96 -0.68
CA ILE A 34 3.45 -20.28 -0.60
C ILE A 34 3.03 -20.55 0.86
N ALA A 35 3.80 -21.34 1.59
CA ALA A 35 3.52 -21.64 3.00
C ALA A 35 3.58 -20.38 3.87
N TYR A 36 4.56 -19.49 3.61
CA TYR A 36 4.72 -18.24 4.35
C TYR A 36 3.61 -17.23 4.02
N GLY A 37 3.18 -17.13 2.76
CA GLY A 37 2.00 -16.37 2.35
C GLY A 37 0.71 -16.94 2.94
N GLY A 38 0.56 -18.27 2.90
CA GLY A 38 -0.56 -19.00 3.49
C GLY A 38 -0.68 -18.78 5.01
N LYS A 39 0.47 -18.69 5.71
CA LYS A 39 0.47 -18.28 7.12
C LYS A 39 -0.13 -16.88 7.30
N GLY A 40 0.26 -15.91 6.45
CA GLY A 40 -0.32 -14.57 6.50
C GLY A 40 -1.84 -14.58 6.30
N TYR A 41 -2.31 -15.33 5.31
CA TYR A 41 -3.75 -15.52 5.07
C TYR A 41 -4.48 -16.08 6.30
N TRP A 42 -3.93 -17.15 6.90
CA TRP A 42 -4.49 -17.77 8.09
C TRP A 42 -4.51 -16.83 9.31
N ASP A 43 -3.43 -16.10 9.53
CA ASP A 43 -3.35 -15.10 10.59
C ASP A 43 -4.49 -14.07 10.44
N ALA A 44 -4.73 -13.55 9.21
CA ALA A 44 -5.82 -12.63 8.94
C ALA A 44 -7.22 -13.21 9.23
N LEU A 45 -7.45 -14.49 8.91
CA LEU A 45 -8.71 -15.15 9.26
C LEU A 45 -8.93 -15.21 10.77
N SER A 46 -7.87 -15.43 11.53
CA SER A 46 -7.90 -15.50 12.99
C SER A 46 -8.17 -14.12 13.62
N ASP A 47 -7.58 -13.05 13.04
CA ASP A 47 -7.70 -11.68 13.54
C ASP A 47 -9.00 -11.00 13.07
N ALA A 48 -9.62 -11.49 12.00
CA ALA A 48 -10.77 -10.86 11.35
C ALA A 48 -11.96 -10.56 12.28
N PRO A 49 -12.34 -11.41 13.25
CA PRO A 49 -13.47 -11.09 14.15
C PRO A 49 -13.20 -9.82 14.97
N GLN A 50 -12.00 -9.69 15.55
CA GLN A 50 -11.61 -8.52 16.34
C GLN A 50 -11.44 -7.28 15.46
N LEU A 51 -10.83 -7.43 14.30
CA LEU A 51 -10.64 -6.32 13.36
C LEU A 51 -11.97 -5.81 12.79
N ARG A 52 -12.92 -6.69 12.55
CA ARG A 52 -14.28 -6.32 12.14
C ARG A 52 -14.96 -5.48 13.21
N GLN A 53 -14.96 -5.93 14.46
CA GLN A 53 -15.54 -5.17 15.55
C GLN A 53 -14.89 -3.79 15.67
N ARG A 54 -13.55 -3.71 15.64
CA ARG A 54 -12.83 -2.42 15.66
C ARG A 54 -13.23 -1.52 14.50
N ALA A 55 -13.37 -2.08 13.29
CA ALA A 55 -13.79 -1.31 12.11
C ALA A 55 -15.22 -0.80 12.25
N ASP A 56 -16.14 -1.63 12.71
CA ASP A 56 -17.54 -1.25 12.95
C ASP A 56 -17.63 -0.14 14.02
N ASP A 57 -16.84 -0.21 15.08
CA ASP A 57 -16.75 0.82 16.11
C ASP A 57 -16.20 2.15 15.54
N LEU A 58 -15.19 2.11 14.67
CA LEU A 58 -14.65 3.28 13.98
C LEU A 58 -15.70 3.92 13.05
N ILE A 59 -16.40 3.11 12.27
CA ILE A 59 -17.47 3.57 11.37
C ILE A 59 -18.61 4.22 12.17
N ALA A 60 -19.03 3.59 13.27
CA ALA A 60 -20.05 4.11 14.14
C ALA A 60 -19.67 5.47 14.80
N GLN A 61 -18.37 5.70 15.00
CA GLN A 61 -17.82 6.97 15.50
C GLN A 61 -17.64 8.03 14.40
N GLY A 62 -18.00 7.76 13.15
CA GLY A 62 -17.80 8.66 12.03
C GLY A 62 -16.32 8.77 11.59
N LEU A 63 -15.53 7.69 11.79
CA LEU A 63 -14.11 7.63 11.41
C LEU A 63 -13.88 6.71 10.20
N GLY A 64 -14.94 6.32 9.48
CA GLY A 64 -14.88 5.54 8.25
C GLY A 64 -14.65 6.40 7.00
N GLY A 65 -14.62 5.74 5.83
CA GLY A 65 -14.45 6.42 4.54
C GLY A 65 -15.55 7.42 4.21
N ASP A 66 -16.81 7.09 4.51
CA ASP A 66 -17.96 7.94 4.21
C ASP A 66 -17.89 9.31 4.93
N SER A 67 -17.24 9.35 6.10
CA SER A 67 -17.06 10.58 6.87
C SER A 67 -16.05 11.57 6.28
N LEU A 68 -15.35 11.18 5.20
CA LEU A 68 -14.47 12.08 4.44
C LEU A 68 -15.27 13.01 3.50
N GLY A 69 -16.50 12.61 3.14
CA GLY A 69 -17.25 13.21 2.03
C GLY A 69 -16.91 12.59 0.68
N ALA A 70 -17.88 12.55 -0.22
CA ALA A 70 -17.78 11.79 -1.49
C ALA A 70 -16.59 12.23 -2.37
N ASP A 71 -16.39 13.53 -2.55
CA ASP A 71 -15.33 14.07 -3.40
C ASP A 71 -13.93 13.81 -2.81
N HIS A 72 -13.79 13.94 -1.50
CA HIS A 72 -12.53 13.66 -0.78
C HIS A 72 -12.20 12.18 -0.79
N LEU A 73 -13.19 11.30 -0.58
CA LEU A 73 -13.00 9.87 -0.69
C LEU A 73 -12.57 9.48 -2.11
N ALA A 74 -13.23 10.02 -3.13
CA ALA A 74 -12.87 9.77 -4.52
C ALA A 74 -11.42 10.24 -4.83
N MET A 75 -11.01 11.41 -4.32
CA MET A 75 -9.63 11.90 -4.46
C MET A 75 -8.65 10.96 -3.77
N LEU A 76 -8.91 10.56 -2.53
CA LEU A 76 -8.06 9.66 -1.75
C LEU A 76 -7.83 8.33 -2.49
N LEU A 77 -8.92 7.67 -2.88
CA LEU A 77 -8.85 6.39 -3.59
C LEU A 77 -8.13 6.53 -4.94
N LYS A 78 -8.41 7.60 -5.69
CA LYS A 78 -7.76 7.84 -6.98
C LYS A 78 -6.24 7.98 -6.87
N VAL A 79 -5.74 8.46 -5.73
CA VAL A 79 -4.28 8.64 -5.48
C VAL A 79 -3.65 7.39 -4.90
N GLU A 80 -4.29 6.76 -3.91
CA GLU A 80 -3.67 5.70 -3.10
C GLU A 80 -3.95 4.30 -3.66
N ASP A 81 -5.15 4.08 -4.20
CA ASP A 81 -5.56 2.78 -4.72
C ASP A 81 -6.76 2.92 -5.69
N PRO A 82 -6.53 3.32 -6.95
CA PRO A 82 -7.60 3.65 -7.89
C PRO A 82 -8.57 2.51 -8.18
N ASN A 83 -8.16 1.28 -7.93
CA ASN A 83 -8.96 0.08 -8.16
C ASN A 83 -9.39 -0.60 -6.85
N PHE A 84 -9.36 0.14 -5.73
CA PHE A 84 -9.60 -0.40 -4.39
C PHE A 84 -10.87 -1.24 -4.29
N VAL A 85 -11.97 -0.79 -4.90
CA VAL A 85 -13.27 -1.44 -4.78
C VAL A 85 -13.38 -2.78 -5.53
N ASP A 86 -12.54 -3.00 -6.55
CA ASP A 86 -12.65 -4.11 -7.47
C ASP A 86 -11.63 -5.24 -7.23
N HIS A 87 -10.48 -4.95 -6.58
CA HIS A 87 -9.46 -5.99 -6.34
C HIS A 87 -9.66 -6.71 -5.00
N ALA A 88 -9.11 -7.92 -4.88
CA ALA A 88 -9.13 -8.75 -3.67
C ALA A 88 -7.81 -8.67 -2.87
N GLY A 89 -7.35 -7.44 -2.58
CA GLY A 89 -6.19 -7.16 -1.74
C GLY A 89 -4.88 -6.94 -2.49
N VAL A 90 -4.83 -7.18 -3.80
CA VAL A 90 -3.65 -6.96 -4.65
C VAL A 90 -4.06 -6.35 -5.98
N ASP A 91 -3.24 -5.45 -6.49
CA ASP A 91 -3.34 -4.87 -7.83
C ASP A 91 -1.94 -4.86 -8.46
N PHE A 92 -1.84 -5.29 -9.71
CA PHE A 92 -0.56 -5.39 -10.44
C PHE A 92 -0.55 -4.57 -11.73
N SER A 93 -1.62 -3.88 -12.06
CA SER A 93 -1.80 -3.31 -13.40
C SER A 93 -2.33 -1.89 -13.44
N THR A 94 -3.09 -1.44 -12.46
CA THR A 94 -3.74 -0.12 -12.48
C THR A 94 -2.70 1.00 -12.43
N PRO A 95 -2.73 1.95 -13.37
CA PRO A 95 -1.80 3.08 -13.38
C PRO A 95 -1.88 3.89 -12.08
N GLY A 96 -0.73 4.17 -11.46
CA GLY A 96 -0.62 4.91 -10.20
C GLY A 96 -0.80 4.08 -8.93
N ALA A 97 -1.36 2.86 -9.01
CA ALA A 97 -1.60 2.01 -7.83
C ALA A 97 -0.30 1.58 -7.11
N GLY A 98 0.79 1.43 -7.86
CA GLY A 98 2.06 0.97 -7.29
C GLY A 98 2.01 -0.46 -6.76
N ALA A 99 3.05 -0.81 -6.01
CA ALA A 99 3.23 -2.18 -5.52
C ALA A 99 2.49 -2.49 -4.21
N THR A 100 1.67 -1.56 -3.69
CA THR A 100 1.06 -1.71 -2.37
C THR A 100 -0.34 -1.10 -2.36
N THR A 101 -1.36 -1.95 -2.33
CA THR A 101 -2.77 -1.55 -2.17
C THR A 101 -3.06 -1.01 -0.77
N ILE A 102 -4.21 -0.32 -0.61
CA ILE A 102 -4.74 0.09 0.71
C ILE A 102 -4.78 -1.11 1.65
N THR A 103 -5.28 -2.27 1.20
CA THR A 103 -5.39 -3.47 2.03
C THR A 103 -4.02 -4.02 2.44
N GLN A 104 -3.02 -4.02 1.55
CA GLN A 104 -1.64 -4.38 1.91
C GLN A 104 -1.02 -3.37 2.86
N SER A 105 -1.31 -2.09 2.69
CA SER A 105 -0.84 -1.01 3.57
C SER A 105 -1.44 -1.14 4.98
N ALA A 106 -2.73 -1.42 5.11
CA ALA A 106 -3.38 -1.75 6.38
C ALA A 106 -2.78 -3.00 7.02
N SER A 107 -2.63 -4.09 6.24
CA SER A 107 -2.03 -5.35 6.68
C SER A 107 -0.65 -5.19 7.32
N LYS A 108 0.19 -4.32 6.73
CA LYS A 108 1.52 -4.01 7.27
C LYS A 108 1.44 -3.47 8.71
N ARG A 109 0.47 -2.63 9.03
CA ARG A 109 0.32 -1.98 10.34
C ARG A 109 -0.48 -2.82 11.33
N LEU A 110 -1.36 -3.68 10.84
CA LEU A 110 -2.20 -4.54 11.69
C LEU A 110 -1.50 -5.83 12.13
N ALA A 111 -0.67 -6.43 11.25
CA ALA A 111 -0.12 -7.76 11.46
C ALA A 111 1.38 -7.80 11.80
N PHE A 112 2.08 -6.67 11.79
CA PHE A 112 3.53 -6.66 11.99
C PHE A 112 3.94 -5.57 12.98
N GLU A 113 4.53 -5.97 14.10
CA GLU A 113 5.20 -5.02 15.01
C GLU A 113 6.38 -4.32 14.32
N LYS A 114 7.14 -5.08 13.53
CA LYS A 114 8.24 -4.58 12.71
C LYS A 114 8.21 -5.22 11.33
N PHE A 115 7.80 -4.45 10.35
CA PHE A 115 7.77 -4.91 8.96
C PHE A 115 9.18 -4.91 8.36
N GLN A 116 9.56 -6.05 7.74
CA GLN A 116 10.80 -6.17 6.97
C GLN A 116 10.46 -6.27 5.47
N PRO A 117 10.94 -5.33 4.64
CA PRO A 117 10.76 -5.41 3.18
C PRO A 117 11.33 -6.71 2.59
N GLY A 118 10.94 -7.04 1.37
CA GLY A 118 11.36 -8.28 0.72
C GLY A 118 10.49 -9.47 1.15
N VAL A 119 11.03 -10.41 1.91
CA VAL A 119 10.31 -11.64 2.31
C VAL A 119 9.02 -11.33 3.07
N GLY A 120 9.01 -10.29 3.92
CA GLY A 120 7.82 -9.84 4.63
C GLY A 120 6.65 -9.47 3.71
N LYS A 121 6.93 -9.05 2.46
CA LYS A 121 5.89 -8.73 1.46
C LYS A 121 5.03 -9.96 1.10
N ILE A 122 5.60 -11.16 1.13
CA ILE A 122 4.86 -12.40 0.84
C ILE A 122 3.78 -12.64 1.91
N ARG A 123 4.14 -12.56 3.19
CA ARG A 123 3.19 -12.71 4.30
C ARG A 123 2.17 -11.57 4.33
N GLN A 124 2.61 -10.32 4.08
CA GLN A 124 1.74 -9.16 3.98
C GLN A 124 0.67 -9.35 2.90
N THR A 125 1.06 -9.85 1.72
CA THR A 125 0.13 -10.14 0.62
C THR A 125 -0.88 -11.21 1.01
N GLY A 126 -0.43 -12.31 1.62
CA GLY A 126 -1.34 -13.33 2.14
C GLY A 126 -2.31 -12.77 3.17
N TYR A 127 -1.84 -11.96 4.11
CA TYR A 127 -2.68 -11.32 5.13
C TYR A 127 -3.71 -10.38 4.48
N ALA A 128 -3.32 -9.58 3.49
CA ALA A 128 -4.24 -8.70 2.76
C ALA A 128 -5.36 -9.49 2.07
N MET A 129 -5.03 -10.58 1.38
CA MET A 129 -6.04 -11.47 0.77
C MET A 129 -6.97 -12.10 1.82
N GLY A 130 -6.45 -12.44 2.99
CA GLY A 130 -7.23 -12.95 4.10
C GLY A 130 -8.20 -11.91 4.67
N LEU A 131 -7.77 -10.66 4.82
CA LEU A 131 -8.65 -9.54 5.23
C LEU A 131 -9.79 -9.34 4.23
N GLU A 132 -9.48 -9.25 2.93
CA GLU A 132 -10.48 -9.08 1.87
C GLU A 132 -11.51 -10.23 1.82
N SER A 133 -11.14 -11.43 2.25
CA SER A 133 -12.08 -12.55 2.32
C SER A 133 -13.05 -12.47 3.50
N ARG A 134 -12.84 -11.57 4.47
CA ARG A 134 -13.56 -11.52 5.74
C ARG A 134 -14.14 -10.16 6.10
N LEU A 135 -13.55 -9.08 5.65
CA LEU A 135 -13.97 -7.71 5.92
C LEU A 135 -14.54 -7.07 4.65
N SER A 136 -15.45 -6.12 4.83
CA SER A 136 -15.90 -5.25 3.73
C SER A 136 -14.83 -4.21 3.38
N LYS A 137 -14.95 -3.60 2.20
CA LYS A 137 -14.09 -2.47 1.79
C LYS A 137 -14.15 -1.30 2.77
N ASP A 138 -15.34 -0.99 3.28
CA ASP A 138 -15.52 0.08 4.27
C ASP A 138 -14.82 -0.23 5.58
N GLN A 139 -14.89 -1.49 6.05
CA GLN A 139 -14.17 -1.93 7.25
C GLN A 139 -12.65 -1.86 7.05
N ILE A 140 -12.14 -2.31 5.91
CA ILE A 140 -10.72 -2.22 5.57
C ILE A 140 -10.26 -0.76 5.50
N LEU A 141 -11.06 0.11 4.87
CA LEU A 141 -10.76 1.52 4.75
C LEU A 141 -10.75 2.23 6.10
N ALA A 142 -11.72 1.94 6.98
CA ALA A 142 -11.74 2.51 8.34
C ALA A 142 -10.50 2.13 9.15
N LEU A 143 -10.10 0.86 9.12
CA LEU A 143 -8.86 0.39 9.77
C LEU A 143 -7.61 1.03 9.16
N TRP A 144 -7.59 1.21 7.86
CA TRP A 144 -6.48 1.86 7.17
C TRP A 144 -6.35 3.32 7.57
N LEU A 145 -7.45 4.08 7.54
CA LEU A 145 -7.49 5.49 7.94
C LEU A 145 -7.06 5.70 9.39
N ASP A 146 -7.46 4.80 10.30
CA ASP A 146 -7.11 4.88 11.73
C ASP A 146 -5.62 4.59 11.99
N THR A 147 -4.98 3.80 11.14
CA THR A 147 -3.58 3.36 11.32
C THR A 147 -2.57 4.10 10.46
N LEU A 148 -2.97 5.08 9.65
CA LEU A 148 -2.07 5.83 8.78
C LEU A 148 -1.04 6.63 9.57
N GLU A 149 0.22 6.53 9.17
CA GLU A 149 1.29 7.40 9.64
C GLU A 149 1.21 8.73 8.89
N MET A 150 1.01 9.82 9.64
CA MET A 150 0.74 11.15 9.08
C MET A 150 1.91 12.13 9.25
N GLY A 151 3.00 11.69 9.91
CA GLY A 151 4.18 12.53 10.15
C GLY A 151 4.09 13.38 11.42
N GLU A 152 4.93 14.41 11.49
CA GLU A 152 5.07 15.28 12.66
C GLU A 152 3.91 16.27 12.72
N GLY A 153 3.21 16.26 13.85
CA GLY A 153 2.14 17.21 14.19
C GLY A 153 2.53 18.17 15.30
N PRO A 154 1.57 18.97 15.81
CA PRO A 154 1.83 19.95 16.88
C PRO A 154 2.39 19.34 18.18
N GLU A 155 1.97 18.12 18.51
CA GLU A 155 2.26 17.43 19.76
C GLU A 155 3.13 16.19 19.54
N GLY A 156 3.81 16.08 18.41
CA GLY A 156 4.63 14.94 18.02
C GLY A 156 4.05 14.15 16.86
N TRP A 157 4.49 12.89 16.73
CA TRP A 157 4.09 12.02 15.62
C TRP A 157 2.60 11.69 15.64
N VAL A 158 1.92 11.91 14.52
CA VAL A 158 0.48 11.68 14.38
C VAL A 158 0.20 10.39 13.63
N THR A 159 -0.66 9.55 14.20
CA THR A 159 -1.20 8.35 13.58
C THR A 159 -2.72 8.46 13.47
N GLY A 160 -3.26 8.22 12.27
CA GLY A 160 -4.67 8.31 11.92
C GLY A 160 -5.02 9.56 11.13
N PHE A 161 -5.74 9.36 10.01
CA PHE A 161 -6.08 10.42 9.07
C PHE A 161 -6.98 11.50 9.69
N HIS A 162 -8.02 11.09 10.40
CA HIS A 162 -8.95 11.99 11.10
C HIS A 162 -8.23 12.79 12.21
N LYS A 163 -7.33 12.13 12.94
CA LYS A 163 -6.53 12.80 13.97
C LYS A 163 -5.60 13.84 13.36
N ALA A 164 -4.99 13.54 12.21
CA ALA A 164 -4.14 14.50 11.50
C ALA A 164 -4.94 15.72 11.03
N SER A 165 -6.14 15.53 10.48
CA SER A 165 -7.03 16.61 10.09
C SER A 165 -7.33 17.53 11.29
N SER A 166 -7.74 16.96 12.41
CA SER A 166 -8.03 17.71 13.63
C SER A 166 -6.81 18.41 14.20
N ALA A 167 -5.63 17.73 14.22
CA ALA A 167 -4.41 18.29 14.79
C ALA A 167 -3.81 19.42 13.96
N ILE A 168 -3.94 19.36 12.62
CA ILE A 168 -3.33 20.34 11.70
C ILE A 168 -4.31 21.48 11.38
N TYR A 169 -5.60 21.17 11.19
CA TYR A 169 -6.60 22.13 10.70
C TYR A 169 -7.71 22.44 11.72
N GLY A 170 -7.77 21.73 12.85
CA GLY A 170 -8.82 21.91 13.87
C GLY A 170 -10.22 21.46 13.42
N ARG A 171 -10.32 20.73 12.31
CA ARG A 171 -11.59 20.34 11.65
C ARG A 171 -11.55 18.89 11.19
N PRO A 172 -12.71 18.21 11.08
CA PRO A 172 -12.78 16.88 10.47
C PRO A 172 -12.48 16.94 8.96
N PRO A 173 -12.05 15.83 8.34
CA PRO A 173 -11.66 15.80 6.93
C PRO A 173 -12.73 16.30 5.96
N ALA A 174 -14.01 16.04 6.23
CA ALA A 174 -15.12 16.49 5.37
C ALA A 174 -15.26 18.01 5.27
N GLU A 175 -14.78 18.76 6.26
CA GLU A 175 -14.85 20.23 6.32
C GLU A 175 -13.62 20.92 5.72
N LEU A 176 -12.61 20.16 5.29
CA LEU A 176 -11.44 20.71 4.64
C LEU A 176 -11.78 21.17 3.22
N ASN A 177 -11.07 22.19 2.73
CA ASN A 177 -11.09 22.45 1.31
C ASN A 177 -10.24 21.44 0.54
N SER A 178 -10.38 21.39 -0.79
CA SER A 178 -9.71 20.41 -1.63
C SER A 178 -8.18 20.42 -1.49
N THR A 179 -7.57 21.59 -1.34
CA THR A 179 -6.10 21.73 -1.20
C THR A 179 -5.62 21.24 0.17
N GLU A 180 -6.33 21.55 1.26
CA GLU A 180 -6.04 21.05 2.60
C GLU A 180 -6.15 19.52 2.65
N PHE A 181 -7.22 18.97 2.05
CA PHE A 181 -7.41 17.53 1.97
C PHE A 181 -6.32 16.87 1.10
N ALA A 182 -6.02 17.43 -0.07
CA ALA A 182 -4.94 16.94 -0.94
C ALA A 182 -3.57 16.96 -0.23
N ARG A 183 -3.33 17.92 0.69
CA ARG A 183 -2.11 17.98 1.49
C ARG A 183 -2.02 16.82 2.49
N LEU A 184 -3.12 16.42 3.13
CA LEU A 184 -3.16 15.23 3.97
C LEU A 184 -2.92 13.94 3.16
N VAL A 185 -3.46 13.87 1.94
CA VAL A 185 -3.20 12.73 1.04
C VAL A 185 -1.76 12.73 0.56
N ALA A 186 -1.22 13.90 0.23
CA ALA A 186 0.15 14.02 -0.30
C ALA A 186 1.22 13.54 0.68
N VAL A 187 1.02 13.68 1.99
CA VAL A 187 2.01 13.26 2.99
C VAL A 187 2.14 11.75 3.10
N LEU A 188 1.12 10.98 2.73
CA LEU A 188 1.06 9.53 2.92
C LEU A 188 2.20 8.75 2.25
N ILE A 189 2.74 9.27 1.15
CA ILE A 189 3.83 8.62 0.43
C ILE A 189 5.15 8.66 1.20
N SER A 190 5.36 9.71 2.03
CA SER A 190 6.62 9.90 2.78
C SER A 190 6.40 10.71 4.07
N PRO A 191 5.64 10.20 5.05
CA PRO A 191 5.25 10.95 6.25
C PRO A 191 6.44 11.36 7.13
N ALA A 192 7.56 10.63 7.06
CA ALA A 192 8.78 11.00 7.78
C ALA A 192 9.58 12.13 7.12
N THR A 193 9.28 12.46 5.87
CA THR A 193 10.02 13.47 5.10
C THR A 193 9.23 14.76 4.96
N PHE A 194 7.95 14.64 4.61
CA PHE A 194 7.08 15.78 4.38
C PHE A 194 6.61 16.45 5.67
N LYS A 195 6.50 17.77 5.64
CA LYS A 195 6.12 18.60 6.79
C LYS A 195 4.75 19.21 6.59
N LEU A 196 3.73 18.66 7.26
CA LEU A 196 2.35 19.16 7.14
C LEU A 196 2.19 20.59 7.65
N ARG A 197 2.95 21.00 8.68
CA ARG A 197 2.82 22.29 9.37
C ARG A 197 3.62 23.42 8.74
N ASP A 198 4.74 23.07 8.12
CA ASP A 198 5.71 24.06 7.64
C ASP A 198 5.54 24.29 6.14
N ASN A 199 6.18 25.34 5.64
CA ASN A 199 6.33 25.52 4.20
C ASN A 199 7.25 24.42 3.66
N ASP A 200 6.69 23.52 2.88
CA ASP A 200 7.39 22.40 2.26
C ASP A 200 7.11 22.40 0.74
N PRO A 201 8.00 23.00 -0.05
CA PRO A 201 7.82 23.11 -1.51
C PRO A 201 7.67 21.75 -2.22
N ALA A 202 8.29 20.68 -1.68
CA ALA A 202 8.18 19.35 -2.27
C ALA A 202 6.80 18.73 -1.98
N LEU A 203 6.25 18.95 -0.79
CA LEU A 203 4.87 18.58 -0.46
C LEU A 203 3.88 19.39 -1.30
N ASP A 204 4.10 20.70 -1.44
CA ASP A 204 3.23 21.59 -2.24
C ASP A 204 3.19 21.16 -3.72
N GLU A 205 4.35 20.76 -4.27
CA GLU A 205 4.40 20.21 -5.62
C GLU A 205 3.60 18.91 -5.75
N ARG A 206 3.68 18.02 -4.76
CA ARG A 206 2.86 16.82 -4.77
C ARG A 206 1.36 17.12 -4.66
N VAL A 207 0.97 18.12 -3.85
CA VAL A 207 -0.41 18.60 -3.77
C VAL A 207 -0.92 19.02 -5.15
N ARG A 208 -0.16 19.85 -5.89
CA ARG A 208 -0.54 20.25 -7.25
C ARG A 208 -0.75 19.06 -8.19
N ARG A 209 0.10 18.04 -8.11
CA ARG A 209 -0.05 16.81 -8.93
C ARG A 209 -1.34 16.05 -8.56
N ILE A 210 -1.66 15.95 -7.26
CA ILE A 210 -2.89 15.32 -6.78
C ILE A 210 -4.12 16.09 -7.27
N GLU A 211 -4.14 17.40 -7.14
CA GLU A 211 -5.23 18.25 -7.63
C GLU A 211 -5.46 18.08 -9.15
N ARG A 212 -4.39 18.03 -9.93
CA ARG A 212 -4.48 17.79 -11.38
C ARG A 212 -5.00 16.39 -11.71
N LEU A 213 -4.55 15.37 -10.96
CA LEU A 213 -5.06 14.02 -11.11
C LEU A 213 -6.56 13.95 -10.74
N ALA A 214 -6.95 14.55 -9.62
CA ALA A 214 -8.35 14.60 -9.18
C ALA A 214 -9.26 15.28 -10.22
N ALA A 215 -8.80 16.41 -10.77
CA ALA A 215 -9.49 17.13 -11.84
C ALA A 215 -9.49 16.41 -13.21
N GLY A 216 -8.82 15.26 -13.35
CA GLY A 216 -8.71 14.56 -14.63
C GLY A 216 -7.82 15.25 -15.67
N ALA A 217 -7.00 16.23 -15.26
CA ALA A 217 -6.13 17.00 -16.14
C ALA A 217 -4.82 16.25 -16.50
N CYS A 218 -4.58 15.11 -15.91
CA CYS A 218 -3.42 14.25 -16.17
C CYS A 218 -3.73 12.79 -15.78
N VAL A 219 -2.81 11.91 -16.16
CA VAL A 219 -2.86 10.48 -15.78
C VAL A 219 -1.46 10.02 -15.36
N PRO A 220 -1.34 9.04 -14.44
CA PRO A 220 -0.06 8.42 -14.14
C PRO A 220 0.57 7.79 -15.38
N LYS A 221 1.92 7.80 -15.49
CA LYS A 221 2.67 7.22 -16.61
C LYS A 221 2.54 5.69 -16.71
N GLY A 222 2.18 5.04 -15.61
CA GLY A 222 2.01 3.58 -15.54
C GLY A 222 1.81 3.12 -14.11
N HIS A 223 1.74 1.80 -13.89
CA HIS A 223 1.46 1.20 -12.58
C HIS A 223 2.37 1.72 -11.45
N GLY A 224 3.67 1.84 -11.70
CA GLY A 224 4.66 2.28 -10.69
C GLY A 224 4.74 3.79 -10.47
N ASP A 225 3.94 4.61 -11.14
CA ASP A 225 3.99 6.07 -11.03
C ASP A 225 3.26 6.60 -9.79
N VAL A 226 3.66 6.13 -8.62
CA VAL A 226 3.11 6.56 -7.32
C VAL A 226 3.47 8.01 -6.95
N TRP A 227 4.49 8.57 -7.58
CA TRP A 227 4.88 9.97 -7.41
C TRP A 227 4.12 10.93 -8.33
N LEU A 228 3.24 10.40 -9.18
CA LEU A 228 2.44 11.15 -10.14
C LEU A 228 3.29 12.02 -11.08
N GLU A 229 4.40 11.46 -11.56
CA GLU A 229 5.27 12.14 -12.52
C GLU A 229 4.55 12.43 -13.86
N GLY A 230 3.50 11.66 -14.18
CA GLY A 230 2.60 11.96 -15.29
C GLY A 230 1.79 13.24 -15.11
N CYS A 231 1.68 13.70 -13.86
CA CYS A 231 0.95 14.91 -13.49
C CYS A 231 1.85 16.13 -13.24
N ARG A 232 3.17 16.01 -13.40
CA ARG A 232 4.12 17.11 -13.28
C ARG A 232 3.93 18.15 -14.39
N GLN A 233 4.02 19.44 -14.05
CA GLN A 233 4.03 20.51 -15.05
C GLN A 233 5.45 20.73 -15.61
N PRO A 234 5.58 21.09 -16.89
CA PRO A 234 6.90 21.40 -17.48
C PRO A 234 7.62 22.60 -16.82
N SER A 235 6.88 23.48 -16.16
CA SER A 235 7.41 24.64 -15.43
C SER A 235 8.01 24.32 -14.08
N ASP A 236 7.88 23.08 -13.60
CA ASP A 236 8.32 22.65 -12.28
C ASP A 236 9.71 21.94 -12.32
N SER A 237 10.47 22.12 -13.42
CA SER A 237 11.81 21.53 -13.65
C SER A 237 12.94 22.53 -13.43
#